data_8c389eda19ec07a13c0718c7a289f1b7
#
_entry.id   8c389eda19ec07a13c0718c7a289f1b7
#
_cell.length_a   1.000
_cell.length_b   1.000
_cell.length_c   1.000
_cell.angle_alpha   90.00
_cell.angle_beta   90.00
_cell.angle_gamma   90.00
#
_symmetry.space_group_name_H-M   'P 1'
#
loop_
_entity.id
_entity.type
_entity.pdbx_description
1 polymer ?
#
loop_
_entity_poly.entity_id
_entity_poly.type
_entity_poly.pdbx_seq_one_letter_code
_entity_poly.pdbx_strand_id
1 'polypeptide(L)'
;MSNLKEIATQIRRDIVRMVHAVQSGHPGGSLGCTEFFTALYFEIMKHNPEFKMDGVGEDIFFLSNGHISPVFYSSLARSGYFPVEELNTFRKLNSRLQGHPTTHEHLPGVRVASGSLGQGMSVAIGAALAKKLNNDDNMVFSLHGDGELDEGQNWEAIMFAAHKKVDNLIATIDWNGQQIDGPTKTVMALDSLRNKFEAFNWQVLEMEGNDMDAVVAGLNHAKTFVGKGKPIVILMRTEMGKGIDFMEGSHEWHGIAPNDEQLQKALDQLPETLGDY
;
A
#
# COMPACT_ATOMS: atom_id res chain seq x y z
N MET A 1 -6.92 -19.32 -12.66
CA MET A 1 -6.72 -18.20 -11.74
C MET A 1 -5.62 -18.62 -10.79
N SER A 2 -4.49 -17.92 -10.78
CA SER A 2 -3.52 -18.10 -9.71
C SER A 2 -4.25 -17.83 -8.39
N ASN A 3 -4.04 -18.69 -7.43
CA ASN A 3 -4.65 -18.54 -6.12
C ASN A 3 -4.07 -17.29 -5.44
N LEU A 4 -4.85 -16.22 -5.29
CA LEU A 4 -4.39 -14.97 -4.66
C LEU A 4 -3.75 -15.22 -3.28
N LYS A 5 -4.23 -16.23 -2.56
CA LYS A 5 -3.69 -16.61 -1.24
C LYS A 5 -2.26 -17.17 -1.36
N GLU A 6 -1.95 -17.90 -2.44
CA GLU A 6 -0.58 -18.36 -2.70
C GLU A 6 0.35 -17.21 -3.06
N ILE A 7 -0.12 -16.25 -3.86
CA ILE A 7 0.63 -15.04 -4.18
C ILE A 7 0.90 -14.23 -2.91
N ALA A 8 -0.11 -14.01 -2.07
CA ALA A 8 0.03 -13.29 -0.80
C ALA A 8 1.04 -13.97 0.13
N THR A 9 1.01 -15.30 0.23
CA THR A 9 1.97 -16.07 1.03
C THR A 9 3.40 -15.88 0.53
N GLN A 10 3.61 -15.93 -0.78
CA GLN A 10 4.93 -15.71 -1.36
C GLN A 10 5.41 -14.27 -1.18
N ILE A 11 4.54 -13.28 -1.34
CA ILE A 11 4.87 -11.87 -1.07
C ILE A 11 5.33 -11.68 0.39
N ARG A 12 4.67 -12.32 1.36
CA ARG A 12 5.12 -12.32 2.76
C ARG A 12 6.52 -12.90 2.93
N ARG A 13 6.82 -14.01 2.25
CA ARG A 13 8.18 -14.59 2.24
C ARG A 13 9.20 -13.60 1.70
N ASP A 14 8.89 -12.94 0.58
CA ASP A 14 9.77 -11.94 -0.04
C ASP A 14 10.04 -10.77 0.92
N ILE A 15 9.01 -10.28 1.62
CA ILE A 15 9.12 -9.17 2.58
C ILE A 15 10.13 -9.52 3.68
N VAL A 16 9.97 -10.65 4.36
CA VAL A 16 10.85 -11.01 5.48
C VAL A 16 12.28 -11.27 5.01
N ARG A 17 12.46 -11.88 3.84
CA ARG A 17 13.77 -12.13 3.23
C ARG A 17 14.48 -10.83 2.84
N MET A 18 13.78 -9.90 2.16
CA MET A 18 14.35 -8.60 1.80
C MET A 18 14.82 -7.82 3.02
N VAL A 19 13.97 -7.69 4.04
CA VAL A 19 14.26 -6.91 5.25
C VAL A 19 15.37 -7.57 6.06
N HIS A 20 15.35 -8.89 6.20
CA HIS A 20 16.41 -9.65 6.89
C HIS A 20 17.77 -9.50 6.21
N ALA A 21 17.83 -9.63 4.89
CA ALA A 21 19.10 -9.63 4.13
C ALA A 21 19.95 -8.37 4.34
N VAL A 22 19.34 -7.26 4.70
CA VAL A 22 20.02 -5.96 4.93
C VAL A 22 19.86 -5.46 6.36
N GLN A 23 19.21 -6.24 7.23
CA GLN A 23 18.92 -5.89 8.63
C GLN A 23 18.29 -4.50 8.77
N SER A 24 17.41 -4.14 7.83
CA SER A 24 16.78 -2.81 7.76
C SER A 24 15.50 -2.85 6.92
N GLY A 25 14.44 -2.20 7.37
CA GLY A 25 13.17 -2.07 6.66
C GLY A 25 11.97 -2.12 7.60
N HIS A 26 10.78 -2.12 7.03
CA HIS A 26 9.51 -2.04 7.75
C HIS A 26 8.65 -3.27 7.45
N PRO A 27 8.88 -4.40 8.15
CA PRO A 27 8.15 -5.64 7.86
C PRO A 27 6.69 -5.59 8.31
N GLY A 28 6.39 -4.97 9.45
CA GLY A 28 5.07 -5.07 10.06
C GLY A 28 3.93 -4.53 9.20
N GLY A 29 4.02 -3.28 8.75
CA GLY A 29 3.03 -2.70 7.85
C GLY A 29 3.02 -3.36 6.47
N SER A 30 4.20 -3.79 5.97
CA SER A 30 4.30 -4.55 4.72
C SER A 30 3.50 -5.85 4.77
N LEU A 31 3.66 -6.62 5.85
CA LEU A 31 2.93 -7.87 6.08
C LEU A 31 1.42 -7.63 6.24
N GLY A 32 1.06 -6.57 6.99
CA GLY A 32 -0.35 -6.19 7.19
C GLY A 32 -1.09 -5.82 5.91
N CYS A 33 -0.41 -5.21 4.94
CA CYS A 33 -0.99 -4.77 3.67
C CYS A 33 -0.89 -5.79 2.52
N THR A 34 -0.44 -7.02 2.79
CA THR A 34 -0.15 -8.00 1.73
C THR A 34 -1.40 -8.36 0.91
N GLU A 35 -2.56 -8.59 1.53
CA GLU A 35 -3.81 -8.90 0.81
C GLU A 35 -4.23 -7.74 -0.09
N PHE A 36 -4.11 -6.51 0.39
CA PHE A 36 -4.44 -5.33 -0.39
C PHE A 36 -3.59 -5.24 -1.67
N PHE A 37 -2.28 -5.34 -1.54
CA PHE A 37 -1.39 -5.28 -2.70
C PHE A 37 -1.61 -6.44 -3.66
N THR A 38 -1.81 -7.65 -3.13
CA THR A 38 -2.10 -8.83 -3.95
C THR A 38 -3.40 -8.65 -4.72
N ALA A 39 -4.50 -8.29 -4.05
CA ALA A 39 -5.77 -8.05 -4.73
C ALA A 39 -5.65 -6.92 -5.77
N LEU A 40 -5.01 -5.81 -5.40
CA LEU A 40 -4.89 -4.64 -6.26
C LEU A 40 -4.16 -4.95 -7.57
N TYR A 41 -2.99 -5.58 -7.52
CA TYR A 41 -2.14 -5.83 -8.69
C TYR A 41 -2.51 -7.07 -9.49
N PHE A 42 -3.18 -8.05 -8.89
CA PHE A 42 -3.46 -9.32 -9.58
C PHE A 42 -4.93 -9.51 -9.97
N GLU A 43 -5.85 -8.65 -9.46
CA GLU A 43 -7.30 -8.80 -9.74
C GLU A 43 -8.00 -7.48 -10.10
N ILE A 44 -7.64 -6.35 -9.45
CA ILE A 44 -8.48 -5.14 -9.43
C ILE A 44 -8.05 -4.09 -10.46
N MET A 45 -6.76 -3.74 -10.49
CA MET A 45 -6.24 -2.69 -11.36
C MET A 45 -6.06 -3.16 -12.81
N LYS A 46 -6.47 -2.30 -13.73
CA LYS A 46 -6.05 -2.40 -15.13
C LYS A 46 -4.72 -1.67 -15.28
N HIS A 47 -3.63 -2.39 -15.13
CA HIS A 47 -2.27 -1.85 -15.22
C HIS A 47 -1.45 -2.53 -16.32
N ASN A 48 -0.34 -1.89 -16.73
CA ASN A 48 0.57 -2.43 -17.75
C ASN A 48 2.01 -2.50 -17.22
N PRO A 49 2.61 -3.71 -17.09
CA PRO A 49 4.01 -3.88 -16.68
C PRO A 49 5.04 -3.25 -17.63
N GLU A 50 4.70 -2.97 -18.90
CA GLU A 50 5.57 -2.20 -19.82
C GLU A 50 5.81 -0.75 -19.39
N PHE A 51 5.16 -0.35 -18.34
CA PHE A 51 5.26 0.88 -17.57
C PHE A 51 5.55 2.15 -18.38
N LYS A 52 4.59 3.06 -18.36
CA LYS A 52 4.80 4.46 -18.78
C LYS A 52 4.53 5.38 -17.58
N MET A 53 5.40 6.36 -17.39
CA MET A 53 5.31 7.29 -16.25
C MET A 53 3.98 8.06 -16.23
N ASP A 54 3.44 8.41 -17.39
CA ASP A 54 2.18 9.16 -17.54
C ASP A 54 0.93 8.36 -17.18
N GLY A 55 1.00 7.00 -17.24
CA GLY A 55 -0.12 6.11 -16.89
C GLY A 55 -1.38 6.32 -17.72
N VAL A 56 -1.26 6.83 -18.97
CA VAL A 56 -2.40 7.06 -19.85
C VAL A 56 -3.03 5.73 -20.28
N GLY A 57 -4.35 5.61 -20.10
CA GLY A 57 -5.13 4.44 -20.48
C GLY A 57 -5.04 3.25 -19.54
N GLU A 58 -4.46 3.42 -18.35
CA GLU A 58 -4.39 2.42 -17.29
C GLU A 58 -4.78 3.00 -15.93
N ASP A 59 -5.17 2.15 -14.97
CA ASP A 59 -5.29 2.55 -13.58
C ASP A 59 -3.90 2.79 -13.00
N ILE A 60 -3.76 3.75 -12.07
CA ILE A 60 -2.47 4.06 -11.46
C ILE A 60 -2.57 4.02 -9.95
N PHE A 61 -1.45 3.65 -9.31
CA PHE A 61 -1.33 3.54 -7.86
C PHE A 61 -0.23 4.45 -7.32
N PHE A 62 -0.50 5.08 -6.15
CA PHE A 62 0.45 5.86 -5.38
C PHE A 62 0.58 5.32 -3.97
N LEU A 63 1.78 4.93 -3.58
CA LEU A 63 2.13 4.57 -2.21
C LEU A 63 2.54 5.82 -1.44
N SER A 64 1.74 6.27 -0.48
CA SER A 64 2.06 7.43 0.36
C SER A 64 2.93 7.04 1.56
N ASN A 65 2.56 5.98 2.27
CA ASN A 65 3.33 5.41 3.38
C ASN A 65 4.53 4.59 2.88
N GLY A 66 5.45 5.26 2.21
CA GLY A 66 6.57 4.68 1.44
C GLY A 66 7.51 3.78 2.23
N HIS A 67 7.45 3.77 3.56
CA HIS A 67 8.23 2.88 4.40
C HIS A 67 7.83 1.40 4.22
N ILE A 68 6.59 1.09 3.82
CA ILE A 68 6.19 -0.29 3.46
C ILE A 68 6.60 -0.68 2.03
N SER A 69 7.70 -0.14 1.54
CA SER A 69 8.27 -0.46 0.23
C SER A 69 8.49 -1.96 -0.03
N PRO A 70 8.80 -2.83 0.96
CA PRO A 70 8.98 -4.26 0.70
C PRO A 70 7.76 -4.94 0.06
N VAL A 71 6.56 -4.71 0.57
CA VAL A 71 5.34 -5.29 -0.04
C VAL A 71 5.09 -4.72 -1.44
N PHE A 72 5.34 -3.42 -1.62
CA PHE A 72 5.17 -2.77 -2.92
C PHE A 72 6.13 -3.34 -3.97
N TYR A 73 7.42 -3.45 -3.65
CA TYR A 73 8.41 -4.01 -4.57
C TYR A 73 8.16 -5.48 -4.90
N SER A 74 7.80 -6.31 -3.92
CA SER A 74 7.44 -7.70 -4.18
C SER A 74 6.23 -7.81 -5.11
N SER A 75 5.19 -6.98 -4.88
CA SER A 75 4.00 -6.96 -5.72
C SER A 75 4.30 -6.50 -7.15
N LEU A 76 5.13 -5.47 -7.33
CA LEU A 76 5.58 -5.03 -8.66
C LEU A 76 6.38 -6.11 -9.39
N ALA A 77 7.38 -6.72 -8.73
CA ALA A 77 8.19 -7.76 -9.34
C ALA A 77 7.33 -8.97 -9.77
N ARG A 78 6.48 -9.46 -8.86
CA ARG A 78 5.64 -10.62 -9.12
C ARG A 78 4.49 -10.36 -10.09
N SER A 79 4.10 -9.10 -10.30
CA SER A 79 3.17 -8.68 -11.36
C SER A 79 3.86 -8.31 -12.69
N GLY A 80 5.19 -8.52 -12.79
CA GLY A 80 5.92 -8.47 -14.05
C GLY A 80 6.59 -7.15 -14.39
N TYR A 81 6.64 -6.17 -13.48
CA TYR A 81 7.30 -4.88 -13.75
C TYR A 81 8.82 -4.98 -13.85
N PHE A 82 9.44 -5.90 -13.12
CA PHE A 82 10.87 -6.17 -13.15
C PHE A 82 11.16 -7.59 -12.65
N PRO A 83 12.36 -8.16 -12.90
CA PRO A 83 12.69 -9.52 -12.50
C PRO A 83 12.62 -9.70 -10.97
N VAL A 84 12.05 -10.83 -10.52
CA VAL A 84 11.89 -11.15 -9.09
C VAL A 84 13.25 -11.23 -8.37
N GLU A 85 14.30 -11.67 -9.06
CA GLU A 85 15.66 -11.76 -8.53
C GLU A 85 16.23 -10.40 -8.09
N GLU A 86 15.70 -9.29 -8.65
CA GLU A 86 16.12 -7.94 -8.26
C GLU A 86 15.73 -7.61 -6.82
N LEU A 87 14.73 -8.28 -6.23
CA LEU A 87 14.35 -8.14 -4.82
C LEU A 87 15.54 -8.38 -3.88
N ASN A 88 16.49 -9.23 -4.30
CA ASN A 88 17.72 -9.47 -3.54
C ASN A 88 18.63 -8.24 -3.42
N THR A 89 18.34 -7.17 -4.14
CA THR A 89 19.12 -5.93 -4.09
C THR A 89 18.53 -4.86 -3.18
N PHE A 90 17.40 -5.15 -2.51
CA PHE A 90 16.72 -4.20 -1.62
C PHE A 90 17.69 -3.48 -0.67
N ARG A 91 17.65 -2.14 -0.65
CA ARG A 91 18.51 -1.24 0.15
C ARG A 91 20.03 -1.43 -0.03
N LYS A 92 20.49 -2.19 -1.02
CA LYS A 92 21.91 -2.29 -1.31
C LYS A 92 22.39 -1.07 -2.10
N LEU A 93 23.68 -0.76 -2.00
CA LEU A 93 24.30 0.33 -2.75
C LEU A 93 24.06 0.15 -4.26
N ASN A 94 23.67 1.21 -4.96
CA ASN A 94 23.35 1.24 -6.40
C ASN A 94 22.13 0.39 -6.80
N SER A 95 21.31 -0.06 -5.85
CA SER A 95 20.04 -0.72 -6.15
C SER A 95 18.97 0.28 -6.54
N ARG A 96 18.05 -0.12 -7.42
CA ARG A 96 16.83 0.65 -7.70
C ARG A 96 15.77 0.49 -6.59
N LEU A 97 15.88 -0.55 -5.77
CA LEU A 97 14.96 -0.86 -4.68
C LEU A 97 15.43 -0.14 -3.40
N GLN A 98 15.21 1.16 -3.37
CA GLN A 98 15.54 2.01 -2.23
C GLN A 98 14.65 1.72 -1.02
N GLY A 99 15.08 2.09 0.19
CA GLY A 99 14.29 1.91 1.41
C GLY A 99 12.93 2.58 1.39
N HIS A 100 12.83 3.70 0.67
CA HIS A 100 11.60 4.38 0.29
C HIS A 100 11.60 4.55 -1.23
N PRO A 101 10.45 4.33 -1.91
CA PRO A 101 10.40 4.46 -3.36
C PRO A 101 10.83 5.84 -3.84
N THR A 102 11.58 5.88 -4.92
CA THR A 102 11.99 7.13 -5.57
C THR A 102 11.91 7.01 -7.09
N THR A 103 11.49 8.07 -7.75
CA THR A 103 11.43 8.15 -9.21
C THR A 103 12.80 8.33 -9.84
N HIS A 104 13.81 8.76 -9.07
CA HIS A 104 15.18 8.96 -9.55
C HIS A 104 15.82 7.65 -10.04
N GLU A 105 15.49 6.53 -9.43
CA GLU A 105 16.03 5.21 -9.77
C GLU A 105 15.32 4.57 -10.98
N HIS A 106 14.31 5.22 -11.55
CA HIS A 106 13.57 4.75 -12.73
C HIS A 106 13.04 3.30 -12.60
N LEU A 107 12.67 2.89 -11.40
CA LEU A 107 12.07 1.56 -11.19
C LEU A 107 10.67 1.53 -11.79
N PRO A 108 10.38 0.60 -12.73
CA PRO A 108 9.03 0.49 -13.29
C PRO A 108 7.98 0.27 -12.21
N GLY A 109 6.83 0.94 -12.34
CA GLY A 109 5.74 0.90 -11.34
C GLY A 109 5.80 2.03 -10.31
N VAL A 110 6.94 2.69 -10.10
CA VAL A 110 7.10 3.79 -9.14
C VAL A 110 6.86 5.13 -9.82
N ARG A 111 5.76 5.82 -9.46
CA ARG A 111 5.35 7.12 -10.04
C ARG A 111 5.56 8.31 -9.13
N VAL A 112 5.89 8.09 -7.89
CA VAL A 112 6.15 9.15 -6.90
C VAL A 112 7.25 8.74 -5.95
N ALA A 113 8.08 9.68 -5.56
CA ALA A 113 8.95 9.49 -4.41
C ALA A 113 8.11 9.62 -3.14
N SER A 114 8.22 8.65 -2.24
CA SER A 114 7.45 8.61 -1.00
C SER A 114 8.34 8.32 0.21
N GLY A 115 7.78 8.44 1.42
CA GLY A 115 8.52 8.36 2.68
C GLY A 115 8.44 9.64 3.50
N SER A 116 8.24 10.81 2.87
CA SER A 116 7.75 12.01 3.53
C SER A 116 6.23 11.87 3.64
N LEU A 117 5.74 11.49 4.83
CA LEU A 117 4.33 11.20 5.05
C LEU A 117 3.44 12.41 4.78
N GLY A 118 2.20 12.16 4.35
CA GLY A 118 1.20 13.18 4.05
C GLY A 118 1.26 13.75 2.63
N GLN A 119 2.29 13.44 1.82
CA GLN A 119 2.42 14.00 0.46
C GLN A 119 1.58 13.25 -0.59
N GLY A 120 1.42 11.94 -0.42
CA GLY A 120 0.84 11.07 -1.45
C GLY A 120 -0.61 11.38 -1.78
N MET A 121 -1.42 11.84 -0.81
CA MET A 121 -2.82 12.21 -1.03
C MET A 121 -2.94 13.33 -2.07
N SER A 122 -2.14 14.39 -1.92
CA SER A 122 -2.13 15.53 -2.86
C SER A 122 -1.70 15.10 -4.26
N VAL A 123 -0.70 14.22 -4.36
CA VAL A 123 -0.22 13.69 -5.65
C VAL A 123 -1.30 12.84 -6.33
N ALA A 124 -1.94 11.94 -5.59
CA ALA A 124 -3.03 11.10 -6.10
C ALA A 124 -4.22 11.95 -6.61
N ILE A 125 -4.59 13.00 -5.88
CA ILE A 125 -5.63 13.95 -6.28
C ILE A 125 -5.24 14.67 -7.58
N GLY A 126 -4.00 15.13 -7.69
CA GLY A 126 -3.48 15.79 -8.89
C GLY A 126 -3.55 14.87 -10.12
N ALA A 127 -3.14 13.62 -9.96
CA ALA A 127 -3.21 12.61 -11.02
C ALA A 127 -4.65 12.27 -11.41
N ALA A 128 -5.56 12.15 -10.43
CA ALA A 128 -6.98 11.91 -10.70
C ALA A 128 -7.64 13.06 -11.48
N LEU A 129 -7.30 14.31 -11.14
CA LEU A 129 -7.74 15.48 -11.89
C LEU A 129 -7.16 15.52 -13.30
N ALA A 130 -5.88 15.17 -13.47
CA ALA A 130 -5.24 15.09 -14.79
C ALA A 130 -5.93 14.04 -15.68
N LYS A 131 -6.28 12.87 -15.16
CA LYS A 131 -7.08 11.87 -15.89
C LYS A 131 -8.43 12.44 -16.34
N LYS A 132 -9.17 13.10 -15.47
CA LYS A 132 -10.45 13.75 -15.80
C LYS A 132 -10.28 14.81 -16.90
N LEU A 133 -9.25 15.65 -16.84
CA LEU A 133 -8.95 16.67 -17.84
C LEU A 133 -8.61 16.07 -19.22
N ASN A 134 -7.99 14.91 -19.23
CA ASN A 134 -7.60 14.18 -20.43
C ASN A 134 -8.70 13.23 -20.96
N ASN A 135 -9.90 13.21 -20.34
CA ASN A 135 -10.96 12.24 -20.61
C ASN A 135 -10.48 10.79 -20.52
N ASP A 136 -9.62 10.50 -19.57
CA ASP A 136 -9.15 9.16 -19.24
C ASP A 136 -10.01 8.59 -18.10
N ASP A 137 -10.85 7.62 -18.40
CA ASP A 137 -11.82 7.02 -17.45
C ASP A 137 -11.19 6.05 -16.44
N ASN A 138 -9.87 5.83 -16.51
CA ASN A 138 -9.17 4.96 -15.57
C ASN A 138 -9.04 5.61 -14.18
N MET A 139 -8.93 4.77 -13.17
CA MET A 139 -8.96 5.17 -11.76
C MET A 139 -7.57 5.47 -11.22
N VAL A 140 -7.55 6.21 -10.12
CA VAL A 140 -6.36 6.40 -9.29
C VAL A 140 -6.60 5.74 -7.95
N PHE A 141 -5.65 4.89 -7.54
CA PHE A 141 -5.61 4.27 -6.23
C PHE A 141 -4.47 4.85 -5.41
N SER A 142 -4.65 4.94 -4.10
CA SER A 142 -3.58 5.33 -3.18
C SER A 142 -3.69 4.60 -1.85
N LEU A 143 -2.56 4.40 -1.18
CA LEU A 143 -2.50 3.82 0.16
C LEU A 143 -1.77 4.76 1.10
N HIS A 144 -2.36 4.96 2.29
CA HIS A 144 -1.89 5.83 3.36
C HIS A 144 -1.91 5.09 4.68
N GLY A 145 -1.01 5.42 5.60
CA GLY A 145 -1.09 4.94 6.98
C GLY A 145 -2.08 5.75 7.83
N ASP A 146 -2.63 5.14 8.88
CA ASP A 146 -3.48 5.86 9.82
C ASP A 146 -2.66 6.88 10.64
N GLY A 147 -1.46 6.54 11.10
CA GLY A 147 -0.56 7.50 11.72
C GLY A 147 -0.10 8.62 10.77
N GLU A 148 -0.05 8.38 9.47
CA GLU A 148 0.23 9.40 8.47
C GLU A 148 -0.84 10.50 8.43
N LEU A 149 -2.07 10.20 8.86
CA LEU A 149 -3.16 11.19 8.93
C LEU A 149 -2.96 12.24 10.03
N ASP A 150 -1.96 12.10 10.88
CA ASP A 150 -1.53 13.17 11.81
C ASP A 150 -0.94 14.37 11.05
N GLU A 151 -0.46 14.17 9.81
CA GLU A 151 0.03 15.25 8.96
C GLU A 151 -1.12 16.14 8.46
N GLY A 152 -1.10 17.42 8.84
CA GLY A 152 -2.18 18.38 8.55
C GLY A 152 -2.50 18.54 7.07
N GLN A 153 -1.50 18.44 6.19
CA GLN A 153 -1.68 18.53 4.73
C GLN A 153 -2.58 17.45 4.13
N ASN A 154 -2.73 16.28 4.80
CA ASN A 154 -3.73 15.29 4.38
C ASN A 154 -5.14 15.87 4.45
N TRP A 155 -5.46 16.58 5.53
CA TRP A 155 -6.80 17.18 5.73
C TRP A 155 -7.07 18.32 4.75
N GLU A 156 -6.05 19.11 4.39
CA GLU A 156 -6.13 20.09 3.31
C GLU A 156 -6.43 19.43 1.96
N ALA A 157 -5.73 18.34 1.64
CA ALA A 157 -5.94 17.57 0.42
C ALA A 157 -7.33 16.91 0.39
N ILE A 158 -7.78 16.33 1.50
CA ILE A 158 -9.09 15.70 1.67
C ILE A 158 -10.21 16.71 1.42
N MET A 159 -10.11 17.90 2.00
CA MET A 159 -11.05 19.00 1.78
C MET A 159 -11.09 19.43 0.31
N PHE A 160 -9.93 19.58 -0.31
CA PHE A 160 -9.80 19.97 -1.72
C PHE A 160 -10.39 18.92 -2.67
N ALA A 161 -10.13 17.61 -2.44
CA ALA A 161 -10.66 16.53 -3.25
C ALA A 161 -12.20 16.52 -3.28
N ALA A 162 -12.83 16.72 -2.13
CA ALA A 162 -14.29 16.81 -2.01
C ALA A 162 -14.86 18.04 -2.77
N HIS A 163 -14.21 19.21 -2.60
CA HIS A 163 -14.60 20.43 -3.31
C HIS A 163 -14.52 20.26 -4.83
N LYS A 164 -13.46 19.61 -5.32
CA LYS A 164 -13.23 19.34 -6.76
C LYS A 164 -13.98 18.12 -7.28
N LYS A 165 -14.71 17.41 -6.43
CA LYS A 165 -15.43 16.17 -6.78
C LYS A 165 -14.53 15.17 -7.51
N VAL A 166 -13.41 14.83 -6.88
CA VAL A 166 -12.41 13.91 -7.44
C VAL A 166 -12.90 12.47 -7.26
N ASP A 167 -13.90 12.10 -8.03
CA ASP A 167 -14.69 10.87 -7.89
C ASP A 167 -14.14 9.67 -8.67
N ASN A 168 -12.96 9.81 -9.24
CA ASN A 168 -12.13 8.74 -9.83
C ASN A 168 -10.92 8.37 -8.97
N LEU A 169 -10.89 8.82 -7.70
CA LEU A 169 -9.88 8.48 -6.70
C LEU A 169 -10.49 7.51 -5.67
N ILE A 170 -9.79 6.39 -5.43
CA ILE A 170 -10.04 5.45 -4.34
C ILE A 170 -8.80 5.48 -3.44
N ALA A 171 -8.89 6.22 -2.34
CA ALA A 171 -7.87 6.24 -1.30
C ALA A 171 -8.14 5.12 -0.30
N THR A 172 -7.10 4.42 0.14
CA THR A 172 -7.20 3.40 1.19
C THR A 172 -6.34 3.82 2.38
N ILE A 173 -6.88 3.69 3.58
CA ILE A 173 -6.15 3.92 4.83
C ILE A 173 -5.84 2.57 5.46
N ASP A 174 -4.56 2.25 5.60
CA ASP A 174 -4.07 1.15 6.41
C ASP A 174 -4.33 1.46 7.88
N TRP A 175 -5.48 1.01 8.37
CA TRP A 175 -5.95 1.30 9.71
C TRP A 175 -5.56 0.17 10.66
N ASN A 176 -4.26 0.08 10.97
CA ASN A 176 -3.68 -0.93 11.84
C ASN A 176 -3.62 -0.51 13.32
N GLY A 177 -3.89 0.76 13.62
CA GLY A 177 -3.90 1.29 14.99
C GLY A 177 -2.52 1.44 15.63
N GLN A 178 -1.44 1.35 14.84
CA GLN A 178 -0.06 1.38 15.34
C GLN A 178 0.78 2.44 14.63
N GLN A 179 1.68 3.05 15.37
CA GLN A 179 2.75 3.92 14.88
C GLN A 179 4.09 3.42 15.40
N ILE A 180 5.20 4.01 14.94
CA ILE A 180 6.55 3.63 15.37
C ILE A 180 6.73 3.71 16.90
N ASP A 181 6.10 4.70 17.54
CA ASP A 181 6.23 4.98 18.99
C ASP A 181 5.15 4.29 19.83
N GLY A 182 4.24 3.52 19.22
CA GLY A 182 3.18 2.80 19.92
C GLY A 182 1.80 2.86 19.26
N PRO A 183 0.75 2.47 19.97
CA PRO A 183 -0.62 2.55 19.46
C PRO A 183 -1.04 3.99 19.12
N THR A 184 -1.68 4.19 17.96
CA THR A 184 -2.18 5.51 17.54
C THR A 184 -3.04 6.18 18.60
N LYS A 185 -3.83 5.38 19.34
CA LYS A 185 -4.70 5.87 20.42
C LYS A 185 -3.92 6.60 21.54
N THR A 186 -2.68 6.24 21.79
CA THR A 186 -1.84 6.82 22.85
C THR A 186 -0.83 7.82 22.34
N VAL A 187 -0.40 7.71 21.10
CA VAL A 187 0.54 8.64 20.47
C VAL A 187 -0.18 9.91 20.02
N MET A 188 -1.12 9.78 19.09
CA MET A 188 -2.00 10.85 18.63
C MET A 188 -3.32 10.22 18.16
N ALA A 189 -4.37 10.38 18.97
CA ALA A 189 -5.66 9.76 18.68
C ALA A 189 -6.42 10.52 17.59
N LEU A 190 -6.75 9.83 16.51
CA LEU A 190 -7.56 10.36 15.41
C LEU A 190 -9.06 10.15 15.61
N ASP A 191 -9.47 9.47 16.70
CA ASP A 191 -10.88 9.14 16.99
C ASP A 191 -11.59 8.47 15.80
N SER A 192 -12.82 8.91 15.48
CA SER A 192 -13.57 8.35 14.36
C SER A 192 -13.09 8.88 13.02
N LEU A 193 -12.26 8.11 12.31
CA LEU A 193 -11.87 8.41 10.93
C LEU A 193 -13.10 8.48 10.01
N ARG A 194 -14.08 7.58 10.17
CA ARG A 194 -15.34 7.60 9.43
C ARG A 194 -16.00 8.97 9.50
N ASN A 195 -16.26 9.46 10.72
CA ASN A 195 -16.94 10.73 10.90
C ASN A 195 -16.15 11.91 10.30
N LYS A 196 -14.82 11.88 10.39
CA LYS A 196 -13.97 12.91 9.80
C LYS A 196 -14.10 12.94 8.27
N PHE A 197 -13.94 11.80 7.59
CA PHE A 197 -14.07 11.74 6.13
C PHE A 197 -15.50 12.05 5.66
N GLU A 198 -16.53 11.59 6.37
CA GLU A 198 -17.93 11.92 6.06
C GLU A 198 -18.20 13.42 6.21
N ALA A 199 -17.64 14.07 7.25
CA ALA A 199 -17.74 15.52 7.43
C ALA A 199 -17.07 16.31 6.30
N PHE A 200 -16.02 15.77 5.68
CA PHE A 200 -15.43 16.30 4.45
C PHE A 200 -16.15 15.86 3.18
N ASN A 201 -17.32 15.22 3.28
CA ASN A 201 -18.15 14.80 2.14
C ASN A 201 -17.51 13.73 1.23
N TRP A 202 -16.69 12.83 1.77
CA TRP A 202 -16.21 11.64 1.10
C TRP A 202 -17.21 10.49 1.17
N GLN A 203 -17.17 9.60 0.18
CA GLN A 203 -17.78 8.26 0.28
C GLN A 203 -16.87 7.38 1.13
N VAL A 204 -17.35 6.95 2.31
CA VAL A 204 -16.56 6.13 3.24
C VAL A 204 -17.02 4.67 3.20
N LEU A 205 -16.08 3.78 3.04
CA LEU A 205 -16.26 2.33 3.13
C LEU A 205 -15.34 1.78 4.24
N GLU A 206 -15.69 0.64 4.81
CA GLU A 206 -14.83 -0.12 5.72
C GLU A 206 -14.61 -1.52 5.15
N MET A 207 -13.42 -2.08 5.41
CA MET A 207 -13.00 -3.35 4.84
C MET A 207 -12.08 -4.09 5.81
N GLU A 208 -12.27 -5.39 5.95
CA GLU A 208 -11.30 -6.26 6.64
C GLU A 208 -10.11 -6.51 5.71
N GLY A 209 -8.94 -5.95 6.08
CA GLY A 209 -7.76 -5.90 5.22
C GLY A 209 -6.91 -7.18 5.21
N ASN A 210 -7.16 -8.10 6.13
CA ASN A 210 -6.44 -9.38 6.20
C ASN A 210 -7.29 -10.59 5.83
N ASP A 211 -8.42 -10.35 5.17
CA ASP A 211 -9.23 -11.38 4.48
C ASP A 211 -9.23 -11.09 2.99
N MET A 212 -8.64 -11.97 2.18
CA MET A 212 -8.48 -11.79 0.74
C MET A 212 -9.82 -11.60 0.02
N ASP A 213 -10.84 -12.36 0.40
CA ASP A 213 -12.15 -12.30 -0.24
C ASP A 213 -12.86 -10.98 0.12
N ALA A 214 -12.72 -10.53 1.37
CA ALA A 214 -13.23 -9.23 1.82
C ALA A 214 -12.51 -8.06 1.12
N VAL A 215 -11.20 -8.15 0.91
CA VAL A 215 -10.41 -7.13 0.20
C VAL A 215 -10.84 -7.02 -1.26
N VAL A 216 -10.95 -8.13 -1.98
CA VAL A 216 -11.43 -8.15 -3.37
C VAL A 216 -12.86 -7.59 -3.46
N ALA A 217 -13.75 -8.03 -2.58
CA ALA A 217 -15.12 -7.54 -2.55
C ALA A 217 -15.19 -6.03 -2.23
N GLY A 218 -14.41 -5.57 -1.23
CA GLY A 218 -14.37 -4.17 -0.80
C GLY A 218 -13.85 -3.24 -1.90
N LEU A 219 -12.78 -3.61 -2.58
CA LEU A 219 -12.21 -2.84 -3.71
C LEU A 219 -13.19 -2.79 -4.89
N ASN A 220 -13.82 -3.91 -5.25
CA ASN A 220 -14.85 -3.92 -6.28
C ASN A 220 -16.08 -3.10 -5.89
N HIS A 221 -16.49 -3.13 -4.62
CA HIS A 221 -17.57 -2.28 -4.12
C HIS A 221 -17.20 -0.80 -4.22
N ALA A 222 -15.98 -0.41 -3.87
CA ALA A 222 -15.49 0.96 -4.01
C ALA A 222 -15.58 1.46 -5.46
N LYS A 223 -15.22 0.62 -6.44
CA LYS A 223 -15.33 0.95 -7.88
C LYS A 223 -16.76 1.32 -8.29
N THR A 224 -17.79 0.80 -7.63
CA THR A 224 -19.19 1.15 -7.94
C THR A 224 -19.56 2.60 -7.59
N PHE A 225 -18.76 3.30 -6.80
CA PHE A 225 -18.97 4.72 -6.45
C PHE A 225 -18.19 5.70 -7.33
N VAL A 226 -17.31 5.21 -8.19
CA VAL A 226 -16.58 6.04 -9.15
C VAL A 226 -17.55 6.76 -10.09
N GLY A 227 -17.31 8.05 -10.39
CA GLY A 227 -18.16 8.87 -11.23
C GLY A 227 -19.41 9.44 -10.55
N LYS A 228 -19.57 9.28 -9.21
CA LYS A 228 -20.76 9.75 -8.46
C LYS A 228 -20.56 11.09 -7.72
N GLY A 229 -19.52 11.82 -8.07
CA GLY A 229 -19.29 13.18 -7.58
C GLY A 229 -18.69 13.30 -6.19
N LYS A 230 -18.22 12.20 -5.58
CA LYS A 230 -17.50 12.17 -4.31
C LYS A 230 -16.21 11.36 -4.42
N PRO A 231 -15.09 11.81 -3.84
CA PRO A 231 -13.94 10.96 -3.65
C PRO A 231 -14.26 9.79 -2.71
N ILE A 232 -13.58 8.66 -2.88
CA ILE A 232 -13.86 7.42 -2.15
C ILE A 232 -12.69 7.14 -1.21
N VAL A 233 -12.99 6.79 0.05
CA VAL A 233 -12.01 6.28 1.01
C VAL A 233 -12.45 4.93 1.55
N ILE A 234 -11.50 4.01 1.63
CA ILE A 234 -11.64 2.73 2.31
C ILE A 234 -10.83 2.78 3.60
N LEU A 235 -11.50 2.62 4.73
CA LEU A 235 -10.85 2.40 6.02
C LEU A 235 -10.60 0.90 6.15
N MET A 236 -9.38 0.47 5.85
CA MET A 236 -8.99 -0.92 5.78
C MET A 236 -8.39 -1.36 7.12
N ARG A 237 -9.09 -2.20 7.85
CA ARG A 237 -8.61 -2.78 9.12
C ARG A 237 -7.58 -3.84 8.84
N THR A 238 -6.37 -3.63 9.33
CA THR A 238 -5.25 -4.56 9.18
C THR A 238 -4.62 -4.86 10.54
N GLU A 239 -3.84 -5.90 10.58
CA GLU A 239 -3.01 -6.27 11.72
C GLU A 239 -1.55 -6.19 11.30
N MET A 240 -0.77 -5.35 12.00
CA MET A 240 0.66 -5.24 11.75
C MET A 240 1.35 -6.61 11.97
N GLY A 241 2.23 -7.00 11.06
CA GLY A 241 2.93 -8.28 11.16
C GLY A 241 2.14 -9.51 10.75
N LYS A 242 0.99 -9.34 10.07
CA LYS A 242 0.05 -10.42 9.72
C LYS A 242 0.69 -11.60 9.00
N GLY A 243 0.40 -12.81 9.50
CA GLY A 243 0.89 -14.08 8.96
C GLY A 243 2.13 -14.63 9.65
N ILE A 244 2.68 -13.91 10.65
CA ILE A 244 3.82 -14.35 11.46
C ILE A 244 3.48 -14.14 12.94
N ASP A 245 3.25 -15.20 13.67
CA ASP A 245 2.69 -15.22 15.01
C ASP A 245 3.41 -14.30 16.03
N PHE A 246 4.73 -14.24 15.98
CA PHE A 246 5.52 -13.40 16.88
C PHE A 246 5.61 -11.92 16.43
N MET A 247 5.08 -11.58 15.24
CA MET A 247 5.03 -10.21 14.72
C MET A 247 3.63 -9.60 14.83
N GLU A 248 2.58 -10.43 14.82
CA GLU A 248 1.19 -9.96 14.80
C GLU A 248 0.86 -9.02 15.97
N GLY A 249 0.27 -7.87 15.64
CA GLY A 249 -0.27 -6.90 16.59
C GLY A 249 0.78 -6.07 17.35
N SER A 250 2.08 -6.26 17.13
CA SER A 250 3.14 -5.54 17.83
C SER A 250 3.73 -4.40 17.01
N HIS A 251 3.69 -3.18 17.55
CA HIS A 251 4.32 -2.00 16.96
C HIS A 251 5.85 -2.09 16.87
N GLU A 252 6.49 -2.97 17.67
CA GLU A 252 7.94 -3.18 17.63
C GLU A 252 8.40 -3.61 16.22
N TRP A 253 7.56 -4.34 15.49
CA TRP A 253 7.85 -4.76 14.11
C TRP A 253 7.58 -3.68 13.05
N HIS A 254 7.22 -2.47 13.47
CA HIS A 254 7.09 -1.36 12.54
C HIS A 254 8.37 -1.13 11.73
N GLY A 255 9.53 -1.12 12.37
CA GLY A 255 10.80 -0.81 11.73
C GLY A 255 11.99 -1.71 12.13
N ILE A 256 11.74 -2.86 12.74
CA ILE A 256 12.78 -3.81 13.18
C ILE A 256 12.86 -4.99 12.20
N ALA A 257 14.08 -5.31 11.77
CA ALA A 257 14.33 -6.49 10.94
C ALA A 257 14.42 -7.76 11.80
N PRO A 258 13.91 -8.92 11.31
CA PRO A 258 14.10 -10.18 11.99
C PRO A 258 15.58 -10.61 11.96
N ASN A 259 16.06 -11.25 13.03
CA ASN A 259 17.36 -11.93 13.05
C ASN A 259 17.27 -13.30 12.35
N ASP A 260 18.40 -14.04 12.29
CA ASP A 260 18.48 -15.33 11.59
C ASP A 260 17.48 -16.37 12.14
N GLU A 261 17.34 -16.47 13.47
CA GLU A 261 16.40 -17.40 14.11
C GLU A 261 14.94 -16.99 13.82
N GLN A 262 14.65 -15.71 13.89
CA GLN A 262 13.32 -15.15 13.59
C GLN A 262 12.96 -15.31 12.13
N LEU A 263 13.91 -15.10 11.21
CA LEU A 263 13.69 -15.38 9.78
C LEU A 263 13.29 -16.84 9.56
N GLN A 264 14.04 -17.78 10.13
CA GLN A 264 13.72 -19.21 9.98
C GLN A 264 12.32 -19.52 10.50
N LYS A 265 11.97 -19.04 11.71
CA LYS A 265 10.63 -19.21 12.26
C LYS A 265 9.52 -18.60 11.42
N ALA A 266 9.78 -17.45 10.79
CA ALA A 266 8.83 -16.82 9.89
C ALA A 266 8.64 -17.65 8.61
N LEU A 267 9.73 -18.12 8.00
CA LEU A 267 9.68 -18.95 6.79
C LEU A 267 9.02 -20.33 7.04
N ASP A 268 9.15 -20.90 8.23
CA ASP A 268 8.47 -22.14 8.61
C ASP A 268 6.94 -21.98 8.66
N GLN A 269 6.44 -20.75 8.94
CA GLN A 269 5.01 -20.41 8.95
C GLN A 269 4.48 -20.02 7.56
N LEU A 270 5.36 -19.67 6.64
CA LEU A 270 5.03 -19.18 5.31
C LEU A 270 5.52 -20.18 4.25
N PRO A 271 4.69 -21.13 3.78
CA PRO A 271 5.13 -22.10 2.77
C PRO A 271 5.55 -21.40 1.46
N GLU A 272 6.59 -21.91 0.83
CA GLU A 272 7.00 -21.47 -0.51
C GLU A 272 5.95 -21.89 -1.54
N THR A 273 5.43 -20.93 -2.31
CA THR A 273 4.30 -21.16 -3.23
C THR A 273 4.64 -20.85 -4.69
N LEU A 274 5.47 -19.85 -4.95
CA LEU A 274 5.82 -19.38 -6.30
C LEU A 274 7.34 -19.38 -6.57
N GLY A 275 8.10 -19.97 -5.70
CA GLY A 275 9.57 -19.95 -5.76
C GLY A 275 10.17 -18.72 -5.08
N ASP A 276 11.18 -18.97 -4.27
CA ASP A 276 12.03 -17.95 -3.67
C ASP A 276 13.04 -17.41 -4.71
N TYR A 277 13.42 -16.12 -4.62
CA TYR A 277 14.44 -15.50 -5.48
C TYR A 277 15.85 -15.74 -4.97
#